data_4401ef4483ea0b2d35a2712f75c7b8a3
#
_entry.id   4401ef4483ea0b2d35a2712f75c7b8a3
#
_cell.length_a   1.000
_cell.length_b   1.000
_cell.length_c   1.000
_cell.angle_alpha   90.00
_cell.angle_beta   90.00
_cell.angle_gamma   90.00
#
_symmetry.space_group_name_H-M   'P 1'
#
loop_
_entity.id
_entity.type
_entity.pdbx_description
1 polymer ?
#
loop_
_entity_poly.entity_id
_entity_poly.type
_entity_poly.pdbx_seq_one_letter_code
_entity_poly.pdbx_strand_id
1 'polypeptide(L)'
;MKFIKSKAKPGKKSFKIFLLAAALAAAAGLITFMTVFNVPSSLISGNRRIIVIGKTNQDISFWLNLRGGIDAAAKECGVKYEYWSPDVESDIDKQISLVYKAIEEKPSAIILAASDYEKLADPAREVSAAGIPLVTLDSNVNGNGKQIGLCFVATDNGAAGVKAGEAMQSLLPAGKQLAVISPLIGTNSCKDRDIGVRKGLSPDTVVFPTVDSAGSEETAFELASKILENPEIGGIICLNEYATIGAARAIIGAGLSGKVILVGFDSSPSLNTYLEEGCLTATIIQRPFNMGYIAMKNAYAIINGKTVDPFYDTGSILVTKDTMYLEENEKLLFPFT
;
A
#
# COMPACT_ATOMS: atom_id res chain seq x y z
N MET A 1 -83.60 -25.00 16.07
CA MET A 1 -83.34 -23.63 15.75
C MET A 1 -81.78 -23.43 15.70
N LYS A 2 -81.16 -23.46 14.49
CA LYS A 2 -79.72 -23.27 14.32
C LYS A 2 -79.42 -21.82 13.93
N PHE A 3 -78.73 -21.08 14.80
CA PHE A 3 -78.26 -19.73 14.47
C PHE A 3 -77.00 -19.83 13.64
N ILE A 4 -77.11 -19.46 12.37
CA ILE A 4 -75.91 -19.30 11.47
C ILE A 4 -75.38 -17.87 11.71
N LYS A 5 -74.20 -17.72 12.34
CA LYS A 5 -73.47 -16.47 12.42
C LYS A 5 -72.81 -16.16 11.08
N SER A 6 -73.35 -15.18 10.36
CA SER A 6 -72.74 -14.61 9.17
C SER A 6 -71.40 -13.90 9.55
N LYS A 7 -70.27 -14.36 9.03
CA LYS A 7 -69.00 -13.63 9.09
C LYS A 7 -69.02 -12.51 8.06
N ALA A 8 -69.13 -11.26 8.52
CA ALA A 8 -69.00 -10.10 7.66
C ALA A 8 -67.56 -10.03 7.06
N LYS A 9 -67.45 -9.93 5.73
CA LYS A 9 -66.19 -9.70 5.03
C LYS A 9 -65.65 -8.28 5.37
N PRO A 10 -64.39 -8.11 5.73
CA PRO A 10 -63.83 -6.78 6.01
C PRO A 10 -63.94 -5.90 4.77
N GLY A 11 -64.42 -4.68 4.95
CA GLY A 11 -64.60 -3.71 3.86
C GLY A 11 -63.26 -3.30 3.24
N LYS A 12 -63.21 -2.97 1.93
CA LYS A 12 -62.03 -2.59 1.18
C LYS A 12 -61.12 -1.54 1.87
N LYS A 13 -61.71 -0.65 2.69
CA LYS A 13 -60.98 0.35 3.50
C LYS A 13 -60.22 -0.30 4.66
N SER A 14 -60.84 -1.23 5.38
CA SER A 14 -60.21 -1.95 6.51
C SER A 14 -59.04 -2.83 6.04
N PHE A 15 -59.12 -3.44 4.85
CA PHE A 15 -58.05 -4.24 4.26
C PHE A 15 -56.85 -3.38 3.84
N LYS A 16 -57.08 -2.15 3.30
CA LYS A 16 -56.00 -1.23 2.96
C LYS A 16 -55.25 -0.71 4.20
N ILE A 17 -55.99 -0.45 5.30
CA ILE A 17 -55.40 -0.02 6.59
C ILE A 17 -54.54 -1.16 7.18
N PHE A 18 -55.03 -2.40 7.10
CA PHE A 18 -54.29 -3.56 7.57
C PHE A 18 -52.99 -3.77 6.79
N LEU A 19 -53.02 -3.66 5.44
CA LEU A 19 -51.82 -3.74 4.61
C LEU A 19 -50.80 -2.62 4.90
N LEU A 20 -51.25 -1.42 5.14
CA LEU A 20 -50.40 -0.28 5.49
C LEU A 20 -49.74 -0.49 6.87
N ALA A 21 -50.49 -0.98 7.86
CA ALA A 21 -49.94 -1.27 9.19
C ALA A 21 -48.94 -2.44 9.16
N ALA A 22 -49.19 -3.48 8.36
CA ALA A 22 -48.27 -4.59 8.17
C ALA A 22 -46.96 -4.15 7.46
N ALA A 23 -47.05 -3.26 6.46
CA ALA A 23 -45.91 -2.69 5.78
C ALA A 23 -45.05 -1.79 6.72
N LEU A 24 -45.70 -0.98 7.57
CA LEU A 24 -45.01 -0.16 8.57
C LEU A 24 -44.33 -1.02 9.66
N ALA A 25 -44.98 -2.09 10.12
CA ALA A 25 -44.37 -3.02 11.08
C ALA A 25 -43.17 -3.79 10.49
N ALA A 26 -43.25 -4.19 9.23
CA ALA A 26 -42.15 -4.81 8.52
C ALA A 26 -40.95 -3.85 8.32
N ALA A 27 -41.26 -2.57 7.97
CA ALA A 27 -40.25 -1.53 7.85
C ALA A 27 -39.56 -1.22 9.20
N ALA A 28 -40.33 -1.11 10.28
CA ALA A 28 -39.81 -0.90 11.63
C ALA A 28 -38.98 -2.09 12.10
N GLY A 29 -39.40 -3.34 11.82
CA GLY A 29 -38.62 -4.55 12.10
C GLY A 29 -37.31 -4.58 11.34
N LEU A 30 -37.31 -4.14 10.06
CA LEU A 30 -36.11 -4.07 9.24
C LEU A 30 -35.11 -3.02 9.76
N ILE A 31 -35.63 -1.83 10.16
CA ILE A 31 -34.82 -0.75 10.75
C ILE A 31 -34.18 -1.24 12.08
N THR A 32 -34.97 -1.89 12.94
CA THR A 32 -34.49 -2.43 14.22
C THR A 32 -33.46 -3.54 14.00
N PHE A 33 -33.67 -4.43 13.03
CA PHE A 33 -32.70 -5.45 12.66
C PHE A 33 -31.38 -4.82 12.19
N MET A 34 -31.44 -3.79 11.34
CA MET A 34 -30.27 -3.08 10.82
C MET A 34 -29.50 -2.33 11.92
N THR A 35 -30.17 -1.77 12.92
CA THR A 35 -29.53 -1.09 14.05
C THR A 35 -28.92 -2.05 15.07
N VAL A 36 -29.61 -3.17 15.37
CA VAL A 36 -29.14 -4.19 16.33
C VAL A 36 -27.96 -5.00 15.76
N PHE A 37 -27.98 -5.29 14.46
CA PHE A 37 -26.90 -6.05 13.79
C PHE A 37 -25.83 -5.17 13.15
N ASN A 38 -25.86 -3.85 13.38
CA ASN A 38 -24.88 -2.88 12.88
C ASN A 38 -24.59 -3.07 11.37
N VAL A 39 -25.66 -3.33 10.58
CA VAL A 39 -25.54 -3.53 9.13
C VAL A 39 -25.03 -2.23 8.52
N PRO A 40 -23.85 -2.21 7.90
CA PRO A 40 -23.30 -0.99 7.33
C PRO A 40 -24.28 -0.39 6.32
N SER A 41 -24.45 0.93 6.38
CA SER A 41 -25.34 1.66 5.43
C SER A 41 -24.96 1.44 3.97
N SER A 42 -23.69 1.06 3.71
CA SER A 42 -23.16 0.66 2.39
C SER A 42 -23.81 -0.59 1.80
N LEU A 43 -24.38 -1.48 2.61
CA LEU A 43 -25.11 -2.67 2.13
C LEU A 43 -26.52 -2.35 1.63
N ILE A 44 -27.05 -1.17 1.96
CA ILE A 44 -28.42 -0.74 1.61
C ILE A 44 -28.42 0.06 0.30
N SER A 45 -27.34 0.77 0.00
CA SER A 45 -27.19 1.53 -1.24
C SER A 45 -26.54 0.64 -2.31
N GLY A 46 -27.23 0.44 -3.43
CA GLY A 46 -26.75 -0.38 -4.55
C GLY A 46 -25.50 0.16 -5.27
N ASN A 47 -24.85 1.18 -4.73
CA ASN A 47 -23.62 1.76 -5.27
C ASN A 47 -22.41 1.25 -4.47
N ARG A 48 -21.92 0.06 -4.85
CA ARG A 48 -20.69 -0.52 -4.30
C ARG A 48 -19.47 0.17 -4.89
N ARG A 49 -19.17 1.38 -4.39
CA ARG A 49 -18.01 2.17 -4.81
C ARG A 49 -16.92 2.08 -3.75
N ILE A 50 -15.70 1.76 -4.17
CA ILE A 50 -14.50 1.78 -3.32
C ILE A 50 -13.66 3.00 -3.74
N ILE A 51 -13.10 3.73 -2.76
CA ILE A 51 -12.13 4.79 -3.03
C ILE A 51 -10.76 4.25 -2.63
N VAL A 52 -9.82 4.33 -3.57
CA VAL A 52 -8.41 4.00 -3.33
C VAL A 52 -7.64 5.31 -3.24
N ILE A 53 -6.95 5.53 -2.13
CA ILE A 53 -6.12 6.71 -1.91
C ILE A 53 -4.65 6.28 -1.95
N GLY A 54 -3.97 6.59 -3.06
CA GLY A 54 -2.57 6.31 -3.28
C GLY A 54 -1.66 7.42 -2.79
N LYS A 55 -0.34 7.21 -2.93
CA LYS A 55 0.67 8.21 -2.55
C LYS A 55 0.96 9.22 -3.66
N THR A 56 0.79 8.81 -4.93
CA THR A 56 1.08 9.64 -6.09
C THR A 56 0.30 9.21 -7.31
N ASN A 57 0.15 10.11 -8.30
CA ASN A 57 -0.37 9.80 -9.64
C ASN A 57 0.74 9.68 -10.69
N GLN A 58 2.01 9.81 -10.30
CA GLN A 58 3.14 9.68 -11.22
C GLN A 58 3.22 8.27 -11.81
N ASP A 59 3.74 8.18 -13.04
CA ASP A 59 3.94 6.92 -13.76
C ASP A 59 5.20 6.19 -13.30
N ILE A 60 5.19 5.76 -12.04
CA ILE A 60 6.22 4.96 -11.39
C ILE A 60 5.83 3.49 -11.52
N SER A 61 6.78 2.64 -11.91
CA SER A 61 6.54 1.22 -12.20
C SER A 61 5.84 0.49 -11.05
N PHE A 62 6.24 0.77 -9.80
CA PHE A 62 5.60 0.20 -8.62
C PHE A 62 4.09 0.54 -8.57
N TRP A 63 3.73 1.84 -8.71
CA TRP A 63 2.33 2.29 -8.61
C TRP A 63 1.50 1.86 -9.82
N LEU A 64 2.08 1.81 -11.02
CA LEU A 64 1.41 1.29 -12.22
C LEU A 64 1.04 -0.18 -12.06
N ASN A 65 1.98 -1.02 -11.59
CA ASN A 65 1.74 -2.43 -11.32
C ASN A 65 0.71 -2.65 -10.21
N LEU A 66 0.76 -1.88 -9.13
CA LEU A 66 -0.19 -1.94 -8.03
C LEU A 66 -1.61 -1.61 -8.52
N ARG A 67 -1.76 -0.53 -9.31
CA ARG A 67 -3.04 -0.17 -9.92
C ARG A 67 -3.55 -1.26 -10.86
N GLY A 68 -2.67 -1.89 -11.65
CA GLY A 68 -3.02 -3.04 -12.49
C GLY A 68 -3.63 -4.20 -11.68
N GLY A 69 -3.11 -4.46 -10.48
CA GLY A 69 -3.68 -5.44 -9.55
C GLY A 69 -5.08 -5.05 -9.04
N ILE A 70 -5.25 -3.76 -8.68
CA ILE A 70 -6.55 -3.20 -8.29
C ILE A 70 -7.57 -3.35 -9.41
N ASP A 71 -7.21 -2.98 -10.65
CA ASP A 71 -8.06 -3.07 -11.84
C ASP A 71 -8.52 -4.51 -12.08
N ALA A 72 -7.59 -5.46 -12.03
CA ALA A 72 -7.89 -6.88 -12.24
C ALA A 72 -8.89 -7.39 -11.20
N ALA A 73 -8.66 -7.10 -9.91
CA ALA A 73 -9.55 -7.52 -8.84
C ALA A 73 -10.91 -6.82 -8.87
N ALA A 74 -10.95 -5.51 -9.17
CA ALA A 74 -12.19 -4.76 -9.29
C ALA A 74 -13.06 -5.31 -10.45
N LYS A 75 -12.44 -5.62 -11.58
CA LYS A 75 -13.12 -6.26 -12.72
C LYS A 75 -13.68 -7.64 -12.36
N GLU A 76 -12.87 -8.47 -11.70
CA GLU A 76 -13.30 -9.81 -11.26
C GLU A 76 -14.46 -9.75 -10.27
N CYS A 77 -14.40 -8.81 -9.31
CA CYS A 77 -15.44 -8.62 -8.30
C CYS A 77 -16.68 -7.88 -8.83
N GLY A 78 -16.65 -7.30 -10.01
CA GLY A 78 -17.72 -6.47 -10.56
C GLY A 78 -17.98 -5.21 -9.71
N VAL A 79 -16.93 -4.63 -9.09
CA VAL A 79 -17.02 -3.44 -8.24
C VAL A 79 -16.41 -2.23 -8.95
N LYS A 80 -17.04 -1.07 -8.77
CA LYS A 80 -16.48 0.20 -9.24
C LYS A 80 -15.54 0.79 -8.19
N TYR A 81 -14.45 1.40 -8.64
CA TYR A 81 -13.55 2.14 -7.76
C TYR A 81 -13.11 3.45 -8.40
N GLU A 82 -12.61 4.36 -7.58
CA GLU A 82 -11.92 5.58 -7.98
C GLU A 82 -10.54 5.59 -7.34
N TYR A 83 -9.52 6.01 -8.11
CA TYR A 83 -8.17 6.20 -7.59
C TYR A 83 -7.90 7.69 -7.41
N TRP A 84 -7.61 8.09 -6.18
CA TRP A 84 -7.27 9.45 -5.80
C TRP A 84 -5.86 9.48 -5.23
N SER A 85 -5.10 10.52 -5.52
CA SER A 85 -3.77 10.70 -4.96
C SER A 85 -3.33 12.16 -5.07
N PRO A 86 -2.35 12.59 -4.28
CA PRO A 86 -1.58 13.80 -4.59
C PRO A 86 -0.74 13.60 -5.86
N ASP A 87 -0.16 14.68 -6.37
CA ASP A 87 0.74 14.62 -7.53
C ASP A 87 2.11 14.02 -7.17
N VAL A 88 2.57 14.26 -5.95
CA VAL A 88 3.84 13.73 -5.41
C VAL A 88 3.64 13.12 -4.03
N GLU A 89 4.43 12.10 -3.68
CA GLU A 89 4.31 11.39 -2.40
C GLU A 89 4.54 12.26 -1.17
N SER A 90 5.31 13.34 -1.31
CA SER A 90 5.62 14.27 -0.23
C SER A 90 4.51 15.27 0.08
N ASP A 91 3.46 15.38 -0.73
CA ASP A 91 2.29 16.24 -0.46
C ASP A 91 1.30 15.57 0.52
N ILE A 92 1.74 15.47 1.77
CA ILE A 92 0.99 14.81 2.85
C ILE A 92 -0.35 15.54 3.12
N ASP A 93 -0.35 16.87 3.10
CA ASP A 93 -1.53 17.68 3.39
C ASP A 93 -2.62 17.46 2.33
N LYS A 94 -2.24 17.31 1.07
CA LYS A 94 -3.14 16.91 0.00
C LYS A 94 -3.72 15.53 0.24
N GLN A 95 -2.89 14.55 0.64
CA GLN A 95 -3.39 13.21 0.92
C GLN A 95 -4.37 13.19 2.09
N ILE A 96 -4.08 13.95 3.18
CA ILE A 96 -5.01 14.13 4.30
C ILE A 96 -6.35 14.71 3.82
N SER A 97 -6.33 15.76 2.97
CA SER A 97 -7.55 16.36 2.43
C SER A 97 -8.36 15.37 1.59
N LEU A 98 -7.71 14.47 0.85
CA LEU A 98 -8.35 13.41 0.07
C LEU A 98 -9.02 12.36 0.97
N VAL A 99 -8.42 12.02 2.13
CA VAL A 99 -9.04 11.12 3.10
C VAL A 99 -10.34 11.72 3.65
N TYR A 100 -10.32 12.99 4.08
CA TYR A 100 -11.54 13.65 4.57
C TYR A 100 -12.61 13.77 3.48
N LYS A 101 -12.22 14.14 2.25
CA LYS A 101 -13.14 14.15 1.12
C LYS A 101 -13.75 12.75 0.89
N ALA A 102 -12.96 11.68 0.99
CA ALA A 102 -13.47 10.33 0.83
C ALA A 102 -14.48 9.94 1.93
N ILE A 103 -14.32 10.42 3.17
CA ILE A 103 -15.28 10.23 4.25
C ILE A 103 -16.62 10.90 3.91
N GLU A 104 -16.59 12.14 3.38
CA GLU A 104 -17.79 12.88 2.97
C GLU A 104 -18.57 12.17 1.84
N GLU A 105 -17.84 11.53 0.92
CA GLU A 105 -18.40 10.77 -0.21
C GLU A 105 -19.04 9.43 0.19
N LYS A 106 -18.84 8.97 1.43
CA LYS A 106 -19.42 7.74 2.01
C LYS A 106 -19.31 6.52 1.10
N PRO A 107 -18.10 6.13 0.66
CA PRO A 107 -17.91 4.92 -0.14
C PRO A 107 -18.21 3.65 0.67
N SER A 108 -18.32 2.52 -0.02
CA SER A 108 -18.49 1.22 0.64
C SER A 108 -17.24 0.77 1.39
N ALA A 109 -16.06 1.20 0.97
CA ALA A 109 -14.78 1.01 1.65
C ALA A 109 -13.75 2.03 1.14
N ILE A 110 -12.71 2.26 1.94
CA ILE A 110 -11.51 3.01 1.55
C ILE A 110 -10.31 2.08 1.61
N ILE A 111 -9.46 2.14 0.57
CA ILE A 111 -8.13 1.53 0.56
C ILE A 111 -7.13 2.69 0.62
N LEU A 112 -6.24 2.72 1.62
CA LEU A 112 -5.31 3.82 1.88
C LEU A 112 -3.86 3.33 1.87
N ALA A 113 -3.02 3.89 1.01
CA ALA A 113 -1.57 3.78 1.06
C ALA A 113 -1.02 5.07 1.68
N ALA A 114 -0.68 5.05 2.97
CA ALA A 114 -0.33 6.26 3.71
C ALA A 114 1.09 6.77 3.37
N SER A 115 1.20 8.05 3.00
CA SER A 115 2.49 8.72 2.74
C SER A 115 3.23 9.14 4.03
N ASP A 116 2.55 9.20 5.16
CA ASP A 116 3.15 9.50 6.46
C ASP A 116 2.51 8.66 7.56
N TYR A 117 3.35 7.98 8.36
CA TYR A 117 2.92 7.05 9.39
C TYR A 117 2.15 7.72 10.54
N GLU A 118 2.58 8.93 10.94
CA GLU A 118 2.01 9.67 12.06
C GLU A 118 0.86 10.58 11.62
N LYS A 119 1.06 11.39 10.58
CA LYS A 119 0.10 12.40 10.15
C LYS A 119 -1.19 11.81 9.57
N LEU A 120 -1.12 10.65 8.94
CA LEU A 120 -2.32 9.95 8.42
C LEU A 120 -3.05 9.12 9.49
N ALA A 121 -2.53 9.01 10.72
CA ALA A 121 -3.14 8.19 11.76
C ALA A 121 -4.51 8.72 12.19
N ASP A 122 -4.65 10.03 12.44
CA ASP A 122 -5.94 10.62 12.82
C ASP A 122 -6.96 10.59 11.66
N PRO A 123 -6.62 11.00 10.42
CA PRO A 123 -7.51 10.79 9.27
C PRO A 123 -7.99 9.34 9.12
N ALA A 124 -7.10 8.36 9.30
CA ALA A 124 -7.47 6.94 9.21
C ALA A 124 -8.41 6.50 10.35
N ARG A 125 -8.26 7.03 11.57
CA ARG A 125 -9.22 6.81 12.68
C ARG A 125 -10.58 7.39 12.35
N GLU A 126 -10.65 8.59 11.74
CA GLU A 126 -11.90 9.22 11.32
C GLU A 126 -12.64 8.39 10.26
N VAL A 127 -11.94 7.72 9.33
CA VAL A 127 -12.56 6.75 8.41
C VAL A 127 -13.29 5.67 9.19
N SER A 128 -12.62 5.08 10.19
CA SER A 128 -13.20 4.01 11.02
C SER A 128 -14.34 4.52 11.89
N ALA A 129 -14.22 5.74 12.46
CA ALA A 129 -15.27 6.39 13.24
C ALA A 129 -16.52 6.71 12.43
N ALA A 130 -16.36 7.01 11.13
CA ALA A 130 -17.47 7.18 10.19
C ALA A 130 -18.15 5.86 9.78
N GLY A 131 -17.67 4.71 10.30
CA GLY A 131 -18.21 3.39 9.98
C GLY A 131 -17.85 2.91 8.58
N ILE A 132 -16.84 3.49 7.94
CA ILE A 132 -16.35 3.10 6.62
C ILE A 132 -15.26 2.05 6.79
N PRO A 133 -15.37 0.85 6.19
CA PRO A 133 -14.31 -0.13 6.18
C PRO A 133 -13.01 0.42 5.58
N LEU A 134 -11.90 0.29 6.32
CA LEU A 134 -10.57 0.72 5.89
C LEU A 134 -9.66 -0.48 5.68
N VAL A 135 -9.03 -0.56 4.52
CA VAL A 135 -7.89 -1.43 4.22
C VAL A 135 -6.67 -0.56 4.04
N THR A 136 -5.58 -0.82 4.77
CA THR A 136 -4.30 -0.16 4.53
C THR A 136 -3.47 -0.96 3.53
N LEU A 137 -2.72 -0.26 2.67
CA LEU A 137 -2.00 -0.82 1.53
C LEU A 137 -0.60 -0.25 1.47
N ASP A 138 0.41 -1.09 1.18
CA ASP A 138 1.83 -0.71 1.05
C ASP A 138 2.45 -0.12 2.32
N SER A 139 1.88 0.92 2.88
CA SER A 139 2.32 1.57 4.11
C SER A 139 1.16 1.74 5.09
N ASN A 140 1.40 1.40 6.34
CA ASN A 140 0.43 1.50 7.42
C ASN A 140 0.47 2.89 8.09
N VAL A 141 -0.40 3.10 9.08
CA VAL A 141 -0.48 4.29 9.93
C VAL A 141 -0.28 3.94 11.40
N ASN A 142 0.15 4.91 12.22
CA ASN A 142 0.38 4.69 13.64
C ASN A 142 -0.92 4.48 14.42
N GLY A 143 -1.15 3.25 14.83
CA GLY A 143 -2.27 2.86 15.68
C GLY A 143 -1.96 2.85 17.18
N ASN A 144 -0.78 3.31 17.61
CA ASN A 144 -0.33 3.19 19.01
C ASN A 144 -0.42 1.75 19.52
N GLY A 145 0.12 0.80 18.73
CA GLY A 145 0.08 -0.63 19.02
C GLY A 145 -1.23 -1.34 18.68
N LYS A 146 -2.19 -0.63 18.08
CA LYS A 146 -3.44 -1.22 17.54
C LYS A 146 -3.54 -0.97 16.06
N GLN A 147 -4.03 -1.95 15.33
CA GLN A 147 -4.34 -1.76 13.91
C GLN A 147 -5.56 -0.85 13.75
N ILE A 148 -5.46 0.18 12.88
CA ILE A 148 -6.57 1.10 12.61
C ILE A 148 -7.47 0.52 11.52
N GLY A 149 -6.91 0.03 10.42
CA GLY A 149 -7.65 -0.64 9.36
C GLY A 149 -8.07 -2.07 9.72
N LEU A 150 -9.02 -2.62 8.97
CA LEU A 150 -9.48 -4.01 9.14
C LEU A 150 -8.51 -5.03 8.54
N CYS A 151 -7.64 -4.58 7.63
CA CYS A 151 -6.64 -5.38 6.95
C CYS A 151 -5.49 -4.48 6.51
N PHE A 152 -4.26 -4.99 6.59
CA PHE A 152 -3.07 -4.37 6.01
C PHE A 152 -2.47 -5.32 4.97
N VAL A 153 -2.27 -4.84 3.74
CA VAL A 153 -1.68 -5.61 2.63
C VAL A 153 -0.39 -4.93 2.18
N ALA A 154 0.74 -5.58 2.37
CA ALA A 154 2.06 -5.02 2.07
C ALA A 154 3.12 -6.11 1.91
N THR A 155 4.34 -5.71 1.60
CA THR A 155 5.55 -6.49 1.86
C THR A 155 5.87 -6.44 3.36
N ASP A 156 6.38 -7.53 3.94
CA ASP A 156 7.13 -7.45 5.20
C ASP A 156 8.40 -6.62 4.96
N ASN A 157 8.26 -5.30 5.19
CA ASN A 157 9.30 -4.33 4.92
C ASN A 157 10.52 -4.50 5.85
N GLY A 158 10.30 -5.03 7.06
CA GLY A 158 11.40 -5.38 7.98
C GLY A 158 12.24 -6.52 7.42
N ALA A 159 11.61 -7.62 7.00
CA ALA A 159 12.29 -8.74 6.38
C ALA A 159 12.95 -8.35 5.03
N ALA A 160 12.30 -7.50 4.24
CA ALA A 160 12.87 -6.97 3.00
C ALA A 160 14.13 -6.13 3.25
N GLY A 161 14.12 -5.29 4.29
CA GLY A 161 15.27 -4.53 4.74
C GLY A 161 16.42 -5.42 5.20
N VAL A 162 16.15 -6.50 5.96
CA VAL A 162 17.18 -7.49 6.37
C VAL A 162 17.87 -8.08 5.15
N LYS A 163 17.12 -8.51 4.12
CA LYS A 163 17.70 -9.02 2.87
C LYS A 163 18.64 -8.02 2.19
N ALA A 164 18.26 -6.73 2.17
CA ALA A 164 19.11 -5.68 1.60
C ALA A 164 20.40 -5.47 2.42
N GLY A 165 20.28 -5.47 3.76
CA GLY A 165 21.43 -5.37 4.66
C GLY A 165 22.39 -6.55 4.54
N GLU A 166 21.87 -7.78 4.52
CA GLU A 166 22.67 -9.01 4.34
C GLU A 166 23.36 -9.03 2.98
N ALA A 167 22.67 -8.65 1.91
CA ALA A 167 23.27 -8.54 0.58
C ALA A 167 24.40 -7.52 0.56
N MET A 168 24.20 -6.33 1.12
CA MET A 168 25.24 -5.31 1.26
C MET A 168 26.40 -5.82 2.10
N GLN A 169 26.15 -6.44 3.26
CA GLN A 169 27.19 -6.95 4.15
C GLN A 169 28.10 -7.97 3.47
N SER A 170 27.53 -8.81 2.61
CA SER A 170 28.29 -9.83 1.88
C SER A 170 29.22 -9.27 0.79
N LEU A 171 28.97 -8.05 0.33
CA LEU A 171 29.63 -7.41 -0.81
C LEU A 171 30.47 -6.20 -0.41
N LEU A 172 30.17 -5.56 0.72
CA LEU A 172 30.85 -4.35 1.16
C LEU A 172 32.33 -4.64 1.48
N PRO A 173 33.30 -3.96 0.86
CA PRO A 173 34.70 -4.15 1.17
C PRO A 173 35.03 -3.82 2.63
N ALA A 174 35.94 -4.60 3.21
CA ALA A 174 36.34 -4.41 4.61
C ALA A 174 36.81 -2.98 4.89
N GLY A 175 36.31 -2.39 5.98
CA GLY A 175 36.64 -1.03 6.41
C GLY A 175 35.91 0.09 5.66
N LYS A 176 35.12 -0.24 4.63
CA LYS A 176 34.29 0.76 3.93
C LYS A 176 33.01 1.06 4.68
N GLN A 177 32.48 2.26 4.43
CA GLN A 177 31.30 2.84 5.07
C GLN A 177 30.10 2.73 4.15
N LEU A 178 28.91 2.74 4.75
CA LEU A 178 27.62 2.61 4.07
C LEU A 178 26.77 3.87 4.26
N ALA A 179 26.10 4.29 3.19
CA ALA A 179 25.02 5.29 3.24
C ALA A 179 23.66 4.64 2.91
N VAL A 180 22.59 5.20 3.47
CA VAL A 180 21.20 4.82 3.19
C VAL A 180 20.43 6.03 2.70
N ILE A 181 19.74 5.90 1.57
CA ILE A 181 18.86 6.93 0.99
C ILE A 181 17.42 6.44 1.05
N SER A 182 16.58 7.15 1.79
CA SER A 182 15.15 6.90 1.90
C SER A 182 14.36 7.85 0.99
N PRO A 183 13.28 7.39 0.34
CA PRO A 183 12.41 8.29 -0.42
C PRO A 183 11.58 9.21 0.48
N LEU A 184 11.12 8.70 1.63
CA LEU A 184 10.30 9.44 2.60
C LEU A 184 10.46 8.77 3.97
N ILE A 185 11.25 9.38 4.85
CA ILE A 185 11.51 8.86 6.21
C ILE A 185 10.23 8.73 7.04
N GLY A 186 9.21 9.57 6.75
CA GLY A 186 7.91 9.54 7.44
C GLY A 186 7.04 8.32 7.15
N THR A 187 7.31 7.53 6.10
CA THR A 187 6.50 6.35 5.76
C THR A 187 6.85 5.14 6.62
N ASN A 188 5.84 4.33 6.95
CA ASN A 188 6.05 3.07 7.68
C ASN A 188 6.97 2.11 6.90
N SER A 189 6.75 1.95 5.58
CA SER A 189 7.53 1.04 4.76
C SER A 189 9.03 1.38 4.78
N CYS A 190 9.39 2.66 4.62
CA CYS A 190 10.79 3.08 4.63
C CYS A 190 11.44 2.95 6.01
N LYS A 191 10.69 3.28 7.07
CA LYS A 191 11.16 3.11 8.44
C LYS A 191 11.47 1.65 8.76
N ASP A 192 10.57 0.73 8.40
CA ASP A 192 10.77 -0.69 8.65
C ASP A 192 11.91 -1.27 7.80
N ARG A 193 12.07 -0.81 6.54
CA ARG A 193 13.23 -1.17 5.69
C ARG A 193 14.54 -0.71 6.29
N ASP A 194 14.64 0.55 6.76
CA ASP A 194 15.87 1.06 7.37
C ASP A 194 16.24 0.29 8.65
N ILE A 195 15.26 0.00 9.51
CA ILE A 195 15.46 -0.86 10.67
C ILE A 195 15.94 -2.25 10.26
N GLY A 196 15.34 -2.84 9.22
CA GLY A 196 15.71 -4.13 8.68
C GLY A 196 17.13 -4.13 8.10
N VAL A 197 17.49 -3.12 7.32
CA VAL A 197 18.87 -2.95 6.78
C VAL A 197 19.89 -3.00 7.91
N ARG A 198 19.68 -2.22 8.98
CA ARG A 198 20.63 -2.20 10.11
C ARG A 198 20.72 -3.54 10.85
N LYS A 199 19.63 -4.32 10.87
CA LYS A 199 19.64 -5.68 11.45
C LYS A 199 20.38 -6.69 10.57
N GLY A 200 20.37 -6.51 9.25
CA GLY A 200 21.08 -7.38 8.29
C GLY A 200 22.58 -7.09 8.19
N LEU A 201 23.07 -6.00 8.80
CA LEU A 201 24.47 -5.61 8.80
C LEU A 201 25.19 -6.10 10.06
N SER A 202 26.52 -6.26 9.96
CA SER A 202 27.38 -6.46 11.13
C SER A 202 27.33 -5.22 12.06
N PRO A 203 27.37 -5.42 13.39
CA PRO A 203 27.44 -4.30 14.34
C PRO A 203 28.65 -3.37 14.13
N ASP A 204 29.72 -3.86 13.52
CA ASP A 204 30.94 -3.09 13.25
C ASP A 204 30.86 -2.29 11.93
N THR A 205 29.81 -2.46 11.14
CA THR A 205 29.62 -1.71 9.89
C THR A 205 29.24 -0.27 10.19
N VAL A 206 30.03 0.68 9.69
CA VAL A 206 29.76 2.10 9.84
C VAL A 206 28.68 2.50 8.85
N VAL A 207 27.50 2.88 9.38
CA VAL A 207 26.35 3.33 8.59
C VAL A 207 26.06 4.79 8.93
N PHE A 208 26.08 5.65 7.92
CA PHE A 208 25.68 7.06 8.10
C PHE A 208 24.19 7.19 8.46
N PRO A 209 23.79 8.32 9.05
CA PRO A 209 22.37 8.64 9.21
C PRO A 209 21.65 8.56 7.85
N THR A 210 20.46 7.96 7.84
CA THR A 210 19.64 7.86 6.64
C THR A 210 19.22 9.26 6.17
N VAL A 211 19.41 9.54 4.88
CA VAL A 211 19.02 10.80 4.25
C VAL A 211 17.71 10.64 3.49
N ASP A 212 16.92 11.73 3.43
CA ASP A 212 15.60 11.76 2.81
C ASP A 212 15.65 12.45 1.45
N SER A 213 15.24 11.75 0.38
CA SER A 213 15.16 12.33 -0.96
C SER A 213 13.81 13.01 -1.26
N ALA A 214 12.91 13.08 -0.27
CA ALA A 214 11.59 13.72 -0.38
C ALA A 214 10.75 13.21 -1.57
N GLY A 215 10.90 11.93 -1.94
CA GLY A 215 10.19 11.33 -3.07
C GLY A 215 10.68 11.80 -4.45
N SER A 216 11.89 12.33 -4.56
CA SER A 216 12.46 12.88 -5.79
C SER A 216 13.70 12.12 -6.23
N GLU A 217 13.71 11.67 -7.49
CA GLU A 217 14.88 11.07 -8.14
C GLU A 217 16.05 12.06 -8.23
N GLU A 218 15.77 13.32 -8.57
CA GLU A 218 16.82 14.34 -8.68
C GLU A 218 17.46 14.66 -7.34
N THR A 219 16.65 14.78 -6.27
CA THR A 219 17.19 14.95 -4.91
C THR A 219 18.01 13.73 -4.49
N ALA A 220 17.60 12.52 -4.85
CA ALA A 220 18.38 11.30 -4.58
C ALA A 220 19.72 11.32 -5.34
N PHE A 221 19.73 11.79 -6.59
CA PHE A 221 20.96 11.98 -7.36
C PHE A 221 21.91 12.99 -6.71
N GLU A 222 21.40 14.15 -6.27
CA GLU A 222 22.21 15.17 -5.58
C GLU A 222 22.79 14.64 -4.26
N LEU A 223 21.96 13.96 -3.46
CA LEU A 223 22.39 13.35 -2.19
C LEU A 223 23.46 12.29 -2.43
N ALA A 224 23.25 11.38 -3.38
CA ALA A 224 24.22 10.33 -3.73
C ALA A 224 25.52 10.94 -4.25
N SER A 225 25.47 11.97 -5.10
CA SER A 225 26.66 12.68 -5.59
C SER A 225 27.47 13.25 -4.46
N LYS A 226 26.82 13.89 -3.47
CA LYS A 226 27.48 14.41 -2.28
C LYS A 226 28.05 13.32 -1.37
N ILE A 227 27.34 12.21 -1.21
CA ILE A 227 27.80 11.05 -0.43
C ILE A 227 29.10 10.48 -1.06
N LEU A 228 29.16 10.41 -2.39
CA LEU A 228 30.31 9.87 -3.14
C LEU A 228 31.56 10.75 -3.11
N GLU A 229 31.48 12.01 -2.63
CA GLU A 229 32.65 12.84 -2.34
C GLU A 229 33.52 12.25 -1.21
N ASN A 230 32.94 11.43 -0.34
CA ASN A 230 33.67 10.71 0.71
C ASN A 230 34.26 9.41 0.14
N PRO A 231 35.61 9.29 0.02
CA PRO A 231 36.25 8.10 -0.56
C PRO A 231 36.11 6.84 0.30
N GLU A 232 35.67 6.97 1.56
CA GLU A 232 35.43 5.83 2.45
C GLU A 232 34.10 5.13 2.16
N ILE A 233 33.20 5.76 1.39
CA ILE A 233 31.95 5.12 0.98
C ILE A 233 32.25 3.95 0.03
N GLY A 234 31.87 2.76 0.47
CA GLY A 234 31.93 1.52 -0.33
C GLY A 234 30.58 1.01 -0.78
N GLY A 235 29.48 1.52 -0.18
CA GLY A 235 28.14 1.08 -0.53
C GLY A 235 27.07 2.12 -0.30
N ILE A 236 25.99 2.03 -1.08
CA ILE A 236 24.75 2.82 -0.91
C ILE A 236 23.57 1.85 -0.94
N ILE A 237 22.68 1.94 0.02
CA ILE A 237 21.37 1.27 -0.02
C ILE A 237 20.29 2.31 -0.26
N CYS A 238 19.44 2.09 -1.26
CA CYS A 238 18.29 2.93 -1.56
C CYS A 238 16.99 2.17 -1.27
N LEU A 239 16.02 2.81 -0.60
CA LEU A 239 14.86 2.12 -0.05
C LEU A 239 13.63 2.10 -0.98
N ASN A 240 13.73 2.61 -2.22
CA ASN A 240 12.71 2.49 -3.27
C ASN A 240 13.27 2.69 -4.68
N GLU A 241 12.39 2.65 -5.70
CA GLU A 241 12.69 2.78 -7.14
C GLU A 241 13.46 4.09 -7.44
N TYR A 242 12.91 5.28 -7.14
CA TYR A 242 13.55 6.53 -7.58
C TYR A 242 14.79 6.88 -6.79
N ALA A 243 14.87 6.55 -5.52
CA ALA A 243 16.13 6.71 -4.79
C ALA A 243 17.23 5.85 -5.39
N THR A 244 16.89 4.62 -5.84
CA THR A 244 17.83 3.72 -6.51
C THR A 244 18.27 4.25 -7.87
N ILE A 245 17.33 4.80 -8.67
CA ILE A 245 17.65 5.40 -9.99
C ILE A 245 18.58 6.61 -9.80
N GLY A 246 18.25 7.51 -8.88
CA GLY A 246 19.06 8.69 -8.59
C GLY A 246 20.49 8.34 -8.17
N ALA A 247 20.64 7.37 -7.25
CA ALA A 247 21.94 6.89 -6.81
C ALA A 247 22.72 6.18 -7.94
N ALA A 248 22.08 5.39 -8.78
CA ALA A 248 22.71 4.75 -9.92
C ALA A 248 23.25 5.80 -10.91
N ARG A 249 22.47 6.84 -11.24
CA ARG A 249 22.92 7.95 -12.07
C ARG A 249 24.16 8.65 -11.49
N ALA A 250 24.18 8.89 -10.18
CA ALA A 250 25.33 9.50 -9.51
C ALA A 250 26.58 8.62 -9.58
N ILE A 251 26.45 7.31 -9.32
CA ILE A 251 27.56 6.34 -9.40
C ILE A 251 28.11 6.28 -10.82
N ILE A 252 27.23 6.23 -11.84
CA ILE A 252 27.63 6.21 -13.26
C ILE A 252 28.36 7.53 -13.60
N GLY A 253 27.78 8.67 -13.26
CA GLY A 253 28.34 9.99 -13.51
C GLY A 253 29.74 10.20 -12.88
N ALA A 254 29.97 9.60 -11.72
CA ALA A 254 31.27 9.61 -11.03
C ALA A 254 32.28 8.55 -11.56
N GLY A 255 31.90 7.66 -12.47
CA GLY A 255 32.76 6.58 -12.94
C GLY A 255 33.08 5.51 -11.89
N LEU A 256 32.13 5.29 -10.95
CA LEU A 256 32.26 4.41 -9.79
C LEU A 256 31.46 3.11 -9.93
N SER A 257 30.84 2.83 -11.09
CA SER A 257 30.15 1.56 -11.37
C SER A 257 31.08 0.36 -11.10
N GLY A 258 30.58 -0.59 -10.32
CA GLY A 258 31.36 -1.77 -9.89
C GLY A 258 32.41 -1.50 -8.80
N LYS A 259 32.63 -0.23 -8.39
CA LYS A 259 33.54 0.15 -7.27
C LYS A 259 32.76 0.49 -5.99
N VAL A 260 31.61 1.12 -6.13
CA VAL A 260 30.66 1.36 -5.05
C VAL A 260 29.52 0.38 -5.23
N ILE A 261 29.20 -0.37 -4.19
CA ILE A 261 28.12 -1.35 -4.19
C ILE A 261 26.80 -0.62 -4.07
N LEU A 262 25.87 -0.81 -5.01
CA LEU A 262 24.52 -0.29 -4.95
C LEU A 262 23.53 -1.43 -4.71
N VAL A 263 22.79 -1.36 -3.61
CA VAL A 263 21.64 -2.24 -3.34
C VAL A 263 20.38 -1.37 -3.35
N GLY A 264 19.42 -1.76 -4.17
CA GLY A 264 18.19 -1.02 -4.36
C GLY A 264 16.93 -1.78 -3.96
N PHE A 265 15.81 -1.13 -4.19
CA PHE A 265 14.48 -1.70 -4.09
C PHE A 265 13.71 -1.49 -5.38
N ASP A 266 12.76 -2.37 -5.64
CA ASP A 266 11.83 -2.38 -6.76
C ASP A 266 12.46 -2.78 -8.11
N SER A 267 11.66 -2.71 -9.16
CA SER A 267 12.06 -2.94 -10.54
C SER A 267 11.40 -1.94 -11.48
N SER A 268 12.13 -1.54 -12.48
CA SER A 268 11.66 -0.71 -13.59
C SER A 268 12.57 -0.94 -14.79
N PRO A 269 12.20 -0.51 -16.00
CA PRO A 269 13.09 -0.64 -17.16
C PRO A 269 14.49 -0.07 -16.90
N SER A 270 14.61 1.07 -16.23
CA SER A 270 15.88 1.68 -15.88
C SER A 270 16.68 0.84 -14.87
N LEU A 271 16.02 0.37 -13.80
CA LEU A 271 16.67 -0.47 -12.79
C LEU A 271 17.12 -1.81 -13.35
N ASN A 272 16.32 -2.41 -14.25
CA ASN A 272 16.68 -3.65 -14.93
C ASN A 272 17.93 -3.46 -15.80
N THR A 273 18.02 -2.34 -16.53
CA THR A 273 19.23 -1.98 -17.29
C THR A 273 20.44 -1.79 -16.37
N TYR A 274 20.30 -1.06 -15.26
CA TYR A 274 21.42 -0.86 -14.32
C TYR A 274 21.87 -2.17 -13.65
N LEU A 275 20.94 -3.09 -13.43
CA LEU A 275 21.26 -4.43 -12.90
C LEU A 275 22.03 -5.25 -13.95
N GLU A 276 21.57 -5.24 -15.20
CA GLU A 276 22.21 -5.94 -16.31
C GLU A 276 23.61 -5.39 -16.62
N GLU A 277 23.78 -4.07 -16.59
CA GLU A 277 25.06 -3.39 -16.79
C GLU A 277 25.99 -3.48 -15.58
N GLY A 278 25.47 -3.88 -14.39
CA GLY A 278 26.24 -4.10 -13.16
C GLY A 278 26.52 -2.83 -12.35
N CYS A 279 25.84 -1.70 -12.65
CA CYS A 279 25.84 -0.52 -11.78
C CYS A 279 25.02 -0.78 -10.53
N LEU A 280 23.80 -1.31 -10.69
CA LEU A 280 22.98 -1.85 -9.60
C LEU A 280 23.47 -3.29 -9.31
N THR A 281 23.97 -3.54 -8.11
CA THR A 281 24.54 -4.84 -7.74
C THR A 281 23.46 -5.85 -7.38
N ALA A 282 22.44 -5.38 -6.65
CA ALA A 282 21.28 -6.17 -6.26
C ALA A 282 20.05 -5.28 -6.03
N THR A 283 18.86 -5.83 -6.18
CA THR A 283 17.61 -5.16 -5.84
C THR A 283 16.67 -6.07 -5.09
N ILE A 284 15.91 -5.51 -4.15
CA ILE A 284 14.83 -6.21 -3.45
C ILE A 284 13.53 -5.91 -4.18
N ILE A 285 12.97 -6.91 -4.85
CA ILE A 285 11.75 -6.75 -5.63
C ILE A 285 10.55 -7.12 -4.77
N GLN A 286 9.55 -6.24 -4.76
CA GLN A 286 8.25 -6.43 -4.15
C GLN A 286 7.26 -7.04 -5.16
N ARG A 287 6.01 -7.25 -4.73
CA ARG A 287 4.93 -7.78 -5.59
C ARG A 287 3.74 -6.81 -5.64
N PRO A 288 3.90 -5.60 -6.20
CA PRO A 288 2.88 -4.55 -6.15
C PRO A 288 1.56 -4.95 -6.81
N PHE A 289 1.57 -5.72 -7.90
CA PHE A 289 0.35 -6.25 -8.50
C PHE A 289 -0.45 -7.08 -7.47
N ASN A 290 0.22 -7.99 -6.77
CA ASN A 290 -0.43 -8.81 -5.74
C ASN A 290 -0.96 -7.96 -4.59
N MET A 291 -0.22 -6.91 -4.18
CA MET A 291 -0.70 -5.98 -3.14
C MET A 291 -2.03 -5.35 -3.55
N GLY A 292 -2.09 -4.73 -4.73
CA GLY A 292 -3.30 -4.09 -5.23
C GLY A 292 -4.47 -5.07 -5.39
N TYR A 293 -4.19 -6.25 -5.96
CA TYR A 293 -5.18 -7.30 -6.17
C TYR A 293 -5.77 -7.79 -4.84
N ILE A 294 -4.93 -8.15 -3.87
CA ILE A 294 -5.37 -8.64 -2.56
C ILE A 294 -6.11 -7.57 -1.77
N ALA A 295 -5.61 -6.31 -1.77
CA ALA A 295 -6.27 -5.21 -1.06
C ALA A 295 -7.69 -4.97 -1.60
N MET A 296 -7.88 -4.95 -2.90
CA MET A 296 -9.20 -4.80 -3.53
C MET A 296 -10.11 -6.01 -3.24
N LYS A 297 -9.59 -7.25 -3.31
CA LYS A 297 -10.34 -8.48 -2.95
C LYS A 297 -10.78 -8.45 -1.50
N ASN A 298 -9.90 -8.02 -0.58
CA ASN A 298 -10.22 -7.92 0.85
C ASN A 298 -11.24 -6.82 1.12
N ALA A 299 -11.09 -5.64 0.53
CA ALA A 299 -12.10 -4.59 0.63
C ALA A 299 -13.48 -5.08 0.14
N TYR A 300 -13.52 -5.80 -1.00
CA TYR A 300 -14.74 -6.42 -1.51
C TYR A 300 -15.30 -7.50 -0.57
N ALA A 301 -14.46 -8.32 0.02
CA ALA A 301 -14.87 -9.34 0.99
C ALA A 301 -15.51 -8.70 2.24
N ILE A 302 -14.87 -7.65 2.78
CA ILE A 302 -15.34 -6.91 3.96
C ILE A 302 -16.71 -6.27 3.70
N ILE A 303 -16.92 -5.60 2.57
CA ILE A 303 -18.22 -4.98 2.24
C ILE A 303 -19.33 -6.01 2.00
N ASN A 304 -18.99 -7.28 1.80
CA ASN A 304 -19.93 -8.40 1.75
C ASN A 304 -20.05 -9.16 3.08
N GLY A 305 -19.58 -8.57 4.19
CA GLY A 305 -19.71 -9.14 5.55
C GLY A 305 -18.78 -10.31 5.85
N LYS A 306 -17.73 -10.53 5.04
CA LYS A 306 -16.72 -11.56 5.29
C LYS A 306 -15.61 -11.01 6.18
N THR A 307 -15.05 -11.87 7.02
CA THR A 307 -13.80 -11.60 7.75
C THR A 307 -12.61 -11.85 6.83
N VAL A 308 -11.56 -11.07 7.03
CA VAL A 308 -10.26 -11.19 6.34
C VAL A 308 -9.16 -11.24 7.39
N ASP A 309 -8.00 -11.75 7.02
CA ASP A 309 -6.84 -11.71 7.89
C ASP A 309 -6.38 -10.26 8.11
N PRO A 310 -5.86 -9.94 9.31
CA PRO A 310 -5.45 -8.58 9.63
C PRO A 310 -4.22 -8.12 8.84
N PHE A 311 -3.36 -9.05 8.40
CA PHE A 311 -2.16 -8.75 7.62
C PHE A 311 -1.93 -9.79 6.52
N TYR A 312 -1.58 -9.28 5.32
CA TYR A 312 -1.14 -10.08 4.18
C TYR A 312 0.23 -9.62 3.73
N ASP A 313 1.25 -10.44 3.99
CA ASP A 313 2.57 -10.27 3.38
C ASP A 313 2.56 -10.78 1.94
N THR A 314 2.87 -9.91 0.99
CA THR A 314 2.98 -10.28 -0.43
C THR A 314 4.36 -10.82 -0.79
N GLY A 315 5.29 -10.75 0.14
CA GLY A 315 6.66 -11.22 0.00
C GLY A 315 7.57 -10.28 -0.81
N SER A 316 8.86 -10.55 -0.71
CA SER A 316 9.91 -9.90 -1.49
C SER A 316 11.01 -10.88 -1.82
N ILE A 317 11.75 -10.61 -2.89
CA ILE A 317 12.92 -11.41 -3.31
C ILE A 317 14.12 -10.51 -3.56
N LEU A 318 15.31 -11.05 -3.32
CA LEU A 318 16.58 -10.46 -3.72
C LEU A 318 16.90 -10.92 -5.14
N VAL A 319 17.18 -9.98 -6.03
CA VAL A 319 17.60 -10.27 -7.41
C VAL A 319 18.92 -9.60 -7.70
N THR A 320 19.82 -10.34 -8.33
CA THR A 320 21.12 -9.90 -8.83
C THR A 320 21.17 -10.11 -10.34
N LYS A 321 22.21 -9.60 -11.00
CA LYS A 321 22.46 -9.85 -12.42
C LYS A 321 22.44 -11.35 -12.77
N ASP A 322 23.04 -12.20 -11.92
CA ASP A 322 23.13 -13.64 -12.17
C ASP A 322 21.79 -14.38 -12.05
N THR A 323 20.83 -13.79 -11.33
CA THR A 323 19.52 -14.40 -11.05
C THR A 323 18.39 -13.74 -11.79
N MET A 324 18.59 -12.60 -12.48
CA MET A 324 17.52 -11.80 -13.05
C MET A 324 16.71 -12.54 -14.13
N TYR A 325 17.32 -13.48 -14.85
CA TYR A 325 16.67 -14.27 -15.90
C TYR A 325 16.18 -15.65 -15.43
N LEU A 326 16.16 -15.92 -14.12
CA LEU A 326 15.44 -17.08 -13.61
C LEU A 326 13.93 -16.84 -13.80
N GLU A 327 13.18 -17.86 -14.21
CA GLU A 327 11.75 -17.75 -14.58
C GLU A 327 10.90 -17.04 -13.53
N GLU A 328 11.16 -17.29 -12.25
CA GLU A 328 10.44 -16.67 -11.12
C GLU A 328 10.76 -15.17 -10.97
N ASN A 329 11.96 -14.73 -11.34
CA ASN A 329 12.43 -13.35 -11.25
C ASN A 329 12.05 -12.56 -12.52
N GLU A 330 12.18 -13.19 -13.69
CA GLU A 330 11.84 -12.59 -14.97
C GLU A 330 10.41 -12.06 -15.01
N LYS A 331 9.44 -12.83 -14.49
CA LYS A 331 8.03 -12.42 -14.39
C LYS A 331 7.80 -11.18 -13.50
N LEU A 332 8.70 -10.92 -12.54
CA LEU A 332 8.61 -9.76 -11.66
C LEU A 332 9.36 -8.55 -12.22
N LEU A 333 10.45 -8.78 -12.92
CA LEU A 333 11.26 -7.74 -13.58
C LEU A 333 10.59 -7.20 -14.84
N PHE A 334 9.88 -8.07 -15.58
CA PHE A 334 9.30 -7.76 -16.88
C PHE A 334 7.80 -8.12 -16.93
N PRO A 335 6.96 -7.50 -16.09
CA PRO A 335 5.56 -7.93 -15.88
C PRO A 335 4.65 -7.76 -17.11
N PHE A 336 5.12 -7.09 -18.18
CA PHE A 336 4.33 -6.77 -19.39
C PHE A 336 4.96 -7.31 -20.68
N THR A 337 5.87 -8.25 -20.60
CA THR A 337 6.48 -8.92 -21.76
C THR A 337 5.74 -10.19 -22.15
#